data_b42324b221ae926aede370f67429ba7c
#
_entry.id   b42324b221ae926aede370f67429ba7c
#
_cell.length_a   1.000
_cell.length_b   1.000
_cell.length_c   1.000
_cell.angle_alpha   90.00
_cell.angle_beta   90.00
_cell.angle_gamma   90.00
#
_symmetry.space_group_name_H-M   'P 1'
#
loop_
_entity.id
_entity.type
_entity.pdbx_description
1 polymer ?
#
loop_
_entity_poly.entity_id
_entity_poly.type
_entity_poly.pdbx_seq_one_letter_code
_entity_poly.pdbx_strand_id
1 'polypeptide(L)'
;MTSNHILMSGAPEGFDATIVDKEAQQGGVIHVARDAHRLQAMRAALEFFAPELPVFHFPAWDCLPFDRVSPNADISAQRMSSLASFLAQMPKSYVVLTTLSAASQRVPARATVGSAVFRASVQSRVDEQALRAFLVRMGFTQTPTVMEPGDYSIRGGIIDIFPPGLSEPIRLDFFGDTLDGIRQFDPATQRTVKSLEKVELSPVSEVILDEASIRRFRQNYRIEFGAAGTDDPLYEAISAGRKHQGVEHWL
;
A
#
# COMPACT_ATOMS: atom_id res chain seq x y z
N MET A 1 -26.61 8.99 16.79
CA MET A 1 -26.24 7.55 16.68
C MET A 1 -25.86 7.09 18.08
N THR A 2 -26.67 6.27 18.71
CA THR A 2 -26.34 5.66 20.02
C THR A 2 -25.28 4.61 19.78
N SER A 3 -24.07 4.85 20.29
CA SER A 3 -22.97 3.87 20.27
C SER A 3 -23.35 2.70 21.20
N ASN A 4 -23.61 1.52 20.63
CA ASN A 4 -23.80 0.30 21.40
C ASN A 4 -22.41 -0.24 21.75
N HIS A 5 -21.96 -0.03 23.00
CA HIS A 5 -20.78 -0.67 23.52
C HIS A 5 -21.14 -2.03 24.10
N ILE A 6 -20.55 -3.09 23.58
CA ILE A 6 -20.68 -4.46 24.10
C ILE A 6 -19.35 -4.85 24.70
N LEU A 7 -19.32 -5.13 26.02
CA LEU A 7 -18.15 -5.66 26.68
C LEU A 7 -18.24 -7.19 26.72
N MET A 8 -17.26 -7.87 26.15
CA MET A 8 -17.11 -9.32 26.24
C MET A 8 -15.88 -9.64 27.09
N SER A 9 -16.03 -10.46 28.10
CA SER A 9 -14.95 -10.87 29.00
C SER A 9 -14.98 -12.38 29.22
N GLY A 10 -13.82 -12.97 29.60
CA GLY A 10 -13.71 -14.39 29.89
C GLY A 10 -13.73 -15.30 28.67
N ALA A 11 -13.61 -14.77 27.47
CA ALA A 11 -13.51 -15.57 26.25
C ALA A 11 -12.18 -16.36 26.23
N PRO A 12 -12.19 -17.67 25.90
CA PRO A 12 -10.96 -18.41 25.67
C PRO A 12 -10.21 -17.88 24.46
N GLU A 13 -8.92 -18.15 24.39
CA GLU A 13 -8.07 -17.73 23.28
C GLU A 13 -8.60 -18.27 21.94
N GLY A 14 -8.69 -17.38 20.92
CA GLY A 14 -9.22 -17.68 19.59
C GLY A 14 -10.75 -17.59 19.47
N PHE A 15 -11.50 -17.50 20.58
CA PHE A 15 -12.96 -17.36 20.53
C PHE A 15 -13.39 -16.01 19.94
N ASP A 16 -12.58 -14.98 20.11
CA ASP A 16 -12.74 -13.67 19.52
C ASP A 16 -12.80 -13.71 17.97
N ALA A 17 -12.06 -14.64 17.33
CA ALA A 17 -12.13 -14.85 15.89
C ALA A 17 -13.53 -15.32 15.42
N THR A 18 -14.19 -16.17 16.19
CA THR A 18 -15.55 -16.63 15.86
C THR A 18 -16.59 -15.51 16.01
N ILE A 19 -16.38 -14.60 16.95
CA ILE A 19 -17.21 -13.40 17.10
C ILE A 19 -17.01 -12.47 15.90
N VAL A 20 -15.74 -12.22 15.53
CA VAL A 20 -15.39 -11.38 14.37
C VAL A 20 -15.98 -11.95 13.08
N ASP A 21 -15.88 -13.26 12.86
CA ASP A 21 -16.50 -13.92 11.70
C ASP A 21 -18.01 -13.71 11.66
N LYS A 22 -18.68 -13.94 12.78
CA LYS A 22 -20.14 -13.76 12.89
C LYS A 22 -20.58 -12.33 12.60
N GLU A 23 -19.87 -11.34 13.12
CA GLU A 23 -20.16 -9.92 12.86
C GLU A 23 -19.84 -9.56 11.39
N ALA A 24 -18.78 -10.12 10.83
CA ALA A 24 -18.39 -9.88 9.43
C ALA A 24 -19.41 -10.39 8.43
N GLN A 25 -20.25 -11.35 8.78
CA GLN A 25 -21.35 -11.80 7.93
C GLN A 25 -22.49 -10.76 7.81
N GLN A 26 -22.58 -9.81 8.74
CA GLN A 26 -23.53 -8.71 8.71
C GLN A 26 -22.98 -7.47 7.98
N GLY A 27 -21.67 -7.41 7.76
CA GLY A 27 -20.98 -6.30 7.10
C GLY A 27 -19.49 -6.34 7.36
N GLY A 28 -18.75 -5.29 6.94
CA GLY A 28 -17.31 -5.21 7.21
C GLY A 28 -17.00 -4.96 8.69
N VAL A 29 -15.98 -5.65 9.22
CA VAL A 29 -15.48 -5.49 10.59
C VAL A 29 -14.08 -4.90 10.56
N ILE A 30 -13.80 -3.96 11.46
CA ILE A 30 -12.44 -3.49 11.75
C ILE A 30 -12.04 -4.04 13.12
N HIS A 31 -11.07 -4.94 13.14
CA HIS A 31 -10.48 -5.46 14.37
C HIS A 31 -9.19 -4.66 14.69
N VAL A 32 -9.23 -3.96 15.82
CA VAL A 32 -8.09 -3.18 16.31
C VAL A 32 -7.41 -3.95 17.44
N ALA A 33 -6.30 -4.61 17.12
CA ALA A 33 -5.49 -5.31 18.10
C ALA A 33 -4.65 -4.33 18.94
N ARG A 34 -4.36 -4.69 20.17
CA ARG A 34 -3.51 -3.91 21.06
C ARG A 34 -2.08 -3.75 20.51
N ASP A 35 -1.55 -4.83 19.94
CA ASP A 35 -0.17 -4.92 19.44
C ASP A 35 -0.07 -5.93 18.29
N ALA A 36 1.11 -5.99 17.64
CA ALA A 36 1.36 -6.86 16.50
C ALA A 36 1.25 -8.37 16.87
N HIS A 37 1.62 -8.75 18.08
CA HIS A 37 1.51 -10.15 18.52
C HIS A 37 0.04 -10.60 18.58
N ARG A 38 -0.84 -9.78 19.17
CA ARG A 38 -2.27 -10.05 19.21
C ARG A 38 -2.92 -10.02 17.83
N LEU A 39 -2.43 -9.15 16.95
CA LEU A 39 -2.90 -9.11 15.57
C LEU A 39 -2.57 -10.40 14.81
N GLN A 40 -1.35 -10.93 14.97
CA GLN A 40 -0.96 -12.20 14.36
C GLN A 40 -1.75 -13.39 14.92
N ALA A 41 -2.00 -13.41 16.23
CA ALA A 41 -2.83 -14.44 16.84
C ALA A 41 -4.26 -14.43 16.28
N MET A 42 -4.88 -13.23 16.14
CA MET A 42 -6.19 -13.08 15.51
C MET A 42 -6.18 -13.53 14.05
N ARG A 43 -5.14 -13.17 13.29
CA ARG A 43 -5.00 -13.60 11.91
C ARG A 43 -4.97 -15.12 11.79
N ALA A 44 -4.11 -15.79 12.58
CA ALA A 44 -4.01 -17.25 12.58
C ALA A 44 -5.35 -17.92 13.01
N ALA A 45 -6.05 -17.34 13.98
CA ALA A 45 -7.36 -17.83 14.40
C ALA A 45 -8.42 -17.67 13.28
N LEU A 46 -8.45 -16.55 12.57
CA LEU A 46 -9.36 -16.34 11.42
C LEU A 46 -9.02 -17.28 10.26
N GLU A 47 -7.75 -17.50 9.96
CA GLU A 47 -7.32 -18.46 8.93
C GLU A 47 -7.81 -19.89 9.25
N PHE A 48 -7.92 -20.24 10.53
CA PHE A 48 -8.41 -21.54 10.97
C PHE A 48 -9.95 -21.62 11.02
N PHE A 49 -10.61 -20.64 11.66
CA PHE A 49 -12.06 -20.69 11.91
C PHE A 49 -12.90 -20.16 10.75
N ALA A 50 -12.35 -19.27 9.92
CA ALA A 50 -13.07 -18.60 8.83
C ALA A 50 -12.17 -18.44 7.59
N PRO A 51 -11.66 -19.53 6.98
CA PRO A 51 -10.66 -19.47 5.89
C PRO A 51 -11.17 -18.77 4.63
N GLU A 52 -12.49 -18.72 4.43
CA GLU A 52 -13.10 -18.06 3.27
C GLU A 52 -13.38 -16.56 3.49
N LEU A 53 -13.20 -16.06 4.72
CA LEU A 53 -13.45 -14.66 5.04
C LEU A 53 -12.30 -13.78 4.51
N PRO A 54 -12.57 -12.81 3.64
CA PRO A 54 -11.54 -11.88 3.18
C PRO A 54 -10.96 -11.05 4.32
N VAL A 55 -9.66 -11.18 4.55
CA VAL A 55 -8.93 -10.46 5.60
C VAL A 55 -7.96 -9.47 4.96
N PHE A 56 -8.12 -8.19 5.28
CA PHE A 56 -7.23 -7.11 4.88
C PHE A 56 -6.34 -6.73 6.06
N HIS A 57 -5.05 -6.61 5.83
CA HIS A 57 -4.08 -6.24 6.85
C HIS A 57 -3.64 -4.79 6.65
N PHE A 58 -3.82 -3.94 7.68
CA PHE A 58 -3.33 -2.57 7.70
C PHE A 58 -2.31 -2.40 8.82
N PRO A 59 -0.98 -2.51 8.52
CA PRO A 59 0.07 -2.51 9.51
C PRO A 59 0.39 -1.09 10.01
N ALA A 60 1.00 -0.99 11.20
CA ALA A 60 1.62 0.24 11.69
C ALA A 60 2.99 0.46 11.02
N TRP A 61 3.44 1.70 10.97
CA TRP A 61 4.83 2.00 10.68
C TRP A 61 5.74 1.39 11.76
N ASP A 62 6.93 0.99 11.35
CA ASP A 62 7.98 0.42 12.20
C ASP A 62 8.98 1.48 12.72
N CYS A 63 8.67 2.76 12.53
CA CYS A 63 9.40 3.90 13.05
C CYS A 63 8.53 4.72 14.01
N LEU A 64 9.17 5.48 14.89
CA LEU A 64 8.48 6.36 15.83
C LEU A 64 7.96 7.62 15.12
N PRO A 65 6.82 8.19 15.57
CA PRO A 65 6.35 9.47 15.08
C PRO A 65 7.43 10.56 15.24
N PHE A 66 7.59 11.37 14.18
CA PHE A 66 8.58 12.45 14.11
C PHE A 66 10.05 12.01 14.12
N ASP A 67 10.33 10.72 13.99
CA ASP A 67 11.67 10.25 13.75
C ASP A 67 12.14 10.70 12.35
N ARG A 68 13.46 10.87 12.16
CA ARG A 68 14.02 11.22 10.84
C ARG A 68 14.29 9.99 9.98
N VAL A 69 13.51 8.94 10.22
CA VAL A 69 13.59 7.66 9.52
C VAL A 69 12.25 7.39 8.85
N SER A 70 12.27 6.99 7.60
CA SER A 70 11.08 6.53 6.89
C SER A 70 10.70 5.13 7.36
N PRO A 71 9.40 4.77 7.31
CA PRO A 71 8.96 3.40 7.48
C PRO A 71 9.63 2.48 6.45
N ASN A 72 9.74 1.20 6.79
CA ASN A 72 10.18 0.19 5.84
C ASN A 72 9.30 0.23 4.58
N ALA A 73 9.94 0.07 3.41
CA ALA A 73 9.27 0.15 2.11
C ALA A 73 8.13 -0.89 1.98
N ASP A 74 8.32 -2.11 2.49
CA ASP A 74 7.30 -3.16 2.47
C ASP A 74 6.07 -2.78 3.29
N ILE A 75 6.28 -2.16 4.46
CA ILE A 75 5.18 -1.69 5.31
C ILE A 75 4.39 -0.59 4.60
N SER A 76 5.09 0.41 4.04
CA SER A 76 4.46 1.49 3.27
C SER A 76 3.68 0.94 2.07
N ALA A 77 4.27 -0.01 1.36
CA ALA A 77 3.66 -0.69 0.22
C ALA A 77 2.40 -1.49 0.63
N GLN A 78 2.44 -2.25 1.73
CA GLN A 78 1.29 -2.98 2.27
C GLN A 78 0.16 -2.02 2.66
N ARG A 79 0.48 -0.91 3.32
CA ARG A 79 -0.51 0.11 3.71
C ARG A 79 -1.17 0.71 2.48
N MET A 80 -0.40 1.09 1.45
CA MET A 80 -0.94 1.64 0.20
C MET A 80 -1.81 0.63 -0.55
N SER A 81 -1.40 -0.64 -0.60
CA SER A 81 -2.20 -1.72 -1.18
C SER A 81 -3.53 -1.89 -0.44
N SER A 82 -3.52 -1.87 0.90
CA SER A 82 -4.75 -1.95 1.71
C SER A 82 -5.65 -0.74 1.49
N LEU A 83 -5.10 0.47 1.47
CA LEU A 83 -5.85 1.70 1.19
C LEU A 83 -6.48 1.68 -0.22
N ALA A 84 -5.74 1.22 -1.23
CA ALA A 84 -6.27 1.06 -2.58
C ALA A 84 -7.40 0.02 -2.62
N SER A 85 -7.26 -1.11 -1.91
CA SER A 85 -8.29 -2.13 -1.77
C SER A 85 -9.57 -1.59 -1.11
N PHE A 86 -9.44 -0.72 -0.09
CA PHE A 86 -10.59 -0.07 0.56
C PHE A 86 -11.33 0.92 -0.36
N LEU A 87 -10.70 1.39 -1.42
CA LEU A 87 -11.32 2.24 -2.44
C LEU A 87 -11.99 1.44 -3.57
N ALA A 88 -11.60 0.19 -3.72
CA ALA A 88 -12.23 -0.73 -4.66
C ALA A 88 -13.61 -1.19 -4.15
N GLN A 89 -14.28 -2.01 -4.94
CA GLN A 89 -15.52 -2.64 -4.48
C GLN A 89 -15.21 -3.70 -3.42
N MET A 90 -15.43 -3.34 -2.16
CA MET A 90 -15.25 -4.27 -1.04
C MET A 90 -16.27 -5.41 -1.09
N PRO A 91 -15.89 -6.63 -0.68
CA PRO A 91 -16.83 -7.71 -0.45
C PRO A 91 -17.91 -7.29 0.56
N LYS A 92 -19.05 -8.00 0.59
CA LYS A 92 -20.09 -7.75 1.60
C LYS A 92 -19.61 -8.10 3.00
N SER A 93 -18.84 -9.18 3.11
CA SER A 93 -18.26 -9.69 4.35
C SER A 93 -16.72 -9.58 4.26
N TYR A 94 -16.10 -8.95 5.24
CA TYR A 94 -14.65 -8.82 5.30
C TYR A 94 -14.18 -8.39 6.69
N VAL A 95 -12.92 -8.59 6.97
CA VAL A 95 -12.26 -8.08 8.18
C VAL A 95 -11.05 -7.24 7.79
N VAL A 96 -10.91 -6.08 8.43
CA VAL A 96 -9.67 -5.31 8.41
C VAL A 96 -8.95 -5.54 9.74
N LEU A 97 -7.78 -6.15 9.70
CA LEU A 97 -6.91 -6.33 10.86
C LEU A 97 -5.93 -5.16 10.95
N THR A 98 -5.92 -4.48 12.07
CA THR A 98 -5.02 -3.36 12.33
C THR A 98 -4.63 -3.31 13.81
N THR A 99 -3.69 -2.43 14.17
CA THR A 99 -3.33 -2.15 15.56
C THR A 99 -3.78 -0.75 15.97
N LEU A 100 -3.81 -0.48 17.28
CA LEU A 100 -4.14 0.85 17.78
C LEU A 100 -3.16 1.91 17.24
N SER A 101 -1.87 1.58 17.16
CA SER A 101 -0.86 2.49 16.59
C SER A 101 -1.13 2.79 15.12
N ALA A 102 -1.46 1.78 14.31
CA ALA A 102 -1.78 1.98 12.89
C ALA A 102 -3.07 2.81 12.71
N ALA A 103 -4.11 2.50 13.48
CA ALA A 103 -5.40 3.20 13.41
C ALA A 103 -5.31 4.68 13.81
N SER A 104 -4.30 5.08 14.59
CA SER A 104 -4.06 6.47 14.98
C SER A 104 -3.10 7.22 14.07
N GLN A 105 -2.44 6.55 13.12
CA GLN A 105 -1.56 7.20 12.14
C GLN A 105 -2.36 7.89 11.03
N ARG A 106 -1.85 9.01 10.56
CA ARG A 106 -2.39 9.68 9.37
C ARG A 106 -2.20 8.82 8.14
N VAL A 107 -3.11 9.01 7.20
CA VAL A 107 -3.07 8.35 5.88
C VAL A 107 -3.28 9.37 4.78
N PRO A 108 -2.82 9.10 3.55
CA PRO A 108 -3.11 9.94 2.39
C PRO A 108 -4.61 10.11 2.17
N ALA A 109 -5.01 11.27 1.66
CA ALA A 109 -6.40 11.55 1.34
C ALA A 109 -6.96 10.51 0.34
N ARG A 110 -8.25 10.16 0.51
CA ARG A 110 -8.93 9.18 -0.35
C ARG A 110 -8.78 9.48 -1.86
N ALA A 111 -8.91 10.76 -2.24
CA ALA A 111 -8.75 11.19 -3.62
C ALA A 111 -7.32 10.96 -4.13
N THR A 112 -6.31 11.18 -3.29
CA THR A 112 -4.91 10.96 -3.61
C THR A 112 -4.63 9.48 -3.90
N VAL A 113 -5.09 8.59 -3.01
CA VAL A 113 -4.93 7.14 -3.21
C VAL A 113 -5.67 6.69 -4.47
N GLY A 114 -6.91 7.15 -4.68
CA GLY A 114 -7.73 6.76 -5.84
C GLY A 114 -7.15 7.18 -7.18
N SER A 115 -6.49 8.36 -7.23
CA SER A 115 -5.81 8.85 -8.45
C SER A 115 -4.44 8.22 -8.69
N ALA A 116 -3.91 7.53 -7.71
CA ALA A 116 -2.57 6.92 -7.73
C ALA A 116 -2.59 5.42 -8.07
N VAL A 117 -3.71 4.89 -8.53
CA VAL A 117 -3.84 3.49 -8.96
C VAL A 117 -3.81 3.42 -10.48
N PHE A 118 -2.90 2.62 -11.00
CA PHE A 118 -2.86 2.30 -12.44
C PHE A 118 -3.55 0.98 -12.71
N ARG A 119 -4.36 0.93 -13.77
CA ARG A 119 -5.06 -0.28 -14.20
C ARG A 119 -4.85 -0.53 -15.68
N ALA A 120 -4.56 -1.78 -16.04
CA ALA A 120 -4.49 -2.22 -17.42
C ALA A 120 -5.02 -3.66 -17.55
N SER A 121 -5.46 -3.99 -18.76
CA SER A 121 -5.89 -5.35 -19.13
C SER A 121 -5.19 -5.80 -20.42
N VAL A 122 -5.10 -7.09 -20.61
CA VAL A 122 -4.60 -7.68 -21.85
C VAL A 122 -5.39 -7.12 -23.05
N GLN A 123 -4.72 -6.84 -24.15
CA GLN A 123 -5.22 -6.20 -25.35
C GLN A 123 -5.65 -4.71 -25.19
N SER A 124 -5.38 -4.09 -24.03
CA SER A 124 -5.58 -2.63 -23.89
C SER A 124 -4.38 -1.86 -24.45
N ARG A 125 -4.64 -0.63 -24.90
CA ARG A 125 -3.56 0.31 -25.21
C ARG A 125 -3.02 0.91 -23.94
N VAL A 126 -1.70 0.89 -23.80
CA VAL A 126 -0.98 1.43 -22.66
C VAL A 126 0.20 2.25 -23.18
N ASP A 127 0.22 3.52 -22.88
CA ASP A 127 1.38 4.35 -23.12
C ASP A 127 2.53 3.93 -22.17
N GLU A 128 3.56 3.33 -22.75
CA GLU A 128 4.73 2.84 -22.00
C GLU A 128 5.46 3.99 -21.28
N GLN A 129 5.53 5.19 -21.88
CA GLN A 129 6.17 6.35 -21.25
C GLN A 129 5.35 6.84 -20.05
N ALA A 130 4.02 6.87 -20.17
CA ALA A 130 3.14 7.22 -19.08
C ALA A 130 3.24 6.19 -17.93
N LEU A 131 3.34 4.88 -18.24
CA LEU A 131 3.57 3.84 -17.24
C LEU A 131 4.91 4.00 -16.53
N ARG A 132 6.00 4.30 -17.26
CA ARG A 132 7.31 4.57 -16.66
C ARG A 132 7.27 5.78 -15.73
N ALA A 133 6.66 6.87 -16.17
CA ALA A 133 6.48 8.07 -15.35
C ALA A 133 5.64 7.79 -14.11
N PHE A 134 4.60 6.95 -14.24
CA PHE A 134 3.79 6.47 -13.12
C PHE A 134 4.65 5.70 -12.11
N LEU A 135 5.43 4.70 -12.53
CA LEU A 135 6.26 3.88 -11.65
C LEU A 135 7.23 4.75 -10.84
N VAL A 136 7.95 5.66 -11.50
CA VAL A 136 8.87 6.60 -10.83
C VAL A 136 8.12 7.46 -9.80
N ARG A 137 7.01 8.07 -10.20
CA ARG A 137 6.20 8.95 -9.33
C ARG A 137 5.64 8.20 -8.13
N MET A 138 5.23 6.94 -8.31
CA MET A 138 4.65 6.09 -7.26
C MET A 138 5.69 5.45 -6.35
N GLY A 139 6.97 5.69 -6.59
CA GLY A 139 8.06 5.29 -5.72
C GLY A 139 8.65 3.93 -6.01
N PHE A 140 8.37 3.34 -7.17
CA PHE A 140 9.05 2.13 -7.62
C PHE A 140 10.52 2.42 -7.92
N THR A 141 11.38 1.43 -7.66
CA THR A 141 12.82 1.50 -7.89
C THR A 141 13.19 0.70 -9.12
N GLN A 142 13.91 1.33 -10.06
CA GLN A 142 14.40 0.61 -11.24
C GLN A 142 15.62 -0.24 -10.88
N THR A 143 15.52 -1.55 -11.16
CA THR A 143 16.57 -2.54 -10.91
C THR A 143 16.88 -3.34 -12.18
N PRO A 144 18.08 -3.92 -12.31
CA PRO A 144 18.38 -4.82 -13.43
C PRO A 144 17.53 -6.09 -13.43
N THR A 145 17.16 -6.59 -12.24
CA THR A 145 16.35 -7.79 -12.03
C THR A 145 15.40 -7.54 -10.87
N VAL A 146 14.13 -7.80 -11.10
CA VAL A 146 13.07 -7.60 -10.10
C VAL A 146 13.09 -8.75 -9.09
N MET A 147 13.28 -8.42 -7.81
CA MET A 147 13.40 -9.39 -6.71
C MET A 147 12.47 -9.09 -5.53
N GLU A 148 12.19 -7.80 -5.27
CA GLU A 148 11.47 -7.35 -4.08
C GLU A 148 10.27 -6.47 -4.46
N PRO A 149 9.20 -6.42 -3.61
CA PRO A 149 8.09 -5.50 -3.81
C PRO A 149 8.56 -4.05 -3.98
N GLY A 150 8.07 -3.38 -5.00
CA GLY A 150 8.49 -2.03 -5.36
C GLY A 150 9.58 -1.96 -6.42
N ASP A 151 10.17 -3.08 -6.82
CA ASP A 151 11.12 -3.13 -7.94
C ASP A 151 10.39 -3.08 -9.28
N TYR A 152 11.06 -2.48 -10.29
CA TYR A 152 10.69 -2.66 -11.70
C TYR A 152 11.94 -2.72 -12.59
N SER A 153 11.81 -3.39 -13.73
CA SER A 153 12.85 -3.51 -14.76
C SER A 153 12.25 -3.33 -16.14
N ILE A 154 12.99 -2.74 -17.06
CA ILE A 154 12.54 -2.50 -18.43
C ILE A 154 13.56 -3.06 -19.40
N ARG A 155 13.12 -3.93 -20.30
CA ARG A 155 13.96 -4.59 -21.30
C ARG A 155 13.22 -4.71 -22.63
N GLY A 156 13.48 -3.79 -23.54
CA GLY A 156 12.72 -3.73 -24.82
C GLY A 156 11.22 -3.52 -24.55
N GLY A 157 10.38 -4.33 -25.18
CA GLY A 157 8.92 -4.33 -24.99
C GLY A 157 8.44 -5.10 -23.75
N ILE A 158 9.31 -5.34 -22.74
CA ILE A 158 8.98 -6.07 -21.53
C ILE A 158 9.19 -5.16 -20.33
N ILE A 159 8.18 -5.06 -19.47
CA ILE A 159 8.28 -4.37 -18.18
C ILE A 159 7.97 -5.40 -17.08
N ASP A 160 8.97 -5.71 -16.26
CA ASP A 160 8.82 -6.51 -15.07
C ASP A 160 8.57 -5.58 -13.88
N ILE A 161 7.59 -5.89 -13.04
CA ILE A 161 7.21 -5.08 -11.88
C ILE A 161 6.88 -6.01 -10.72
N PHE A 162 7.31 -5.67 -9.50
CA PHE A 162 6.81 -6.33 -8.29
C PHE A 162 5.84 -5.39 -7.57
N PRO A 163 4.53 -5.49 -7.85
CA PRO A 163 3.56 -4.62 -7.20
C PRO A 163 3.44 -4.91 -5.72
N PRO A 164 3.28 -3.87 -4.87
CA PRO A 164 2.93 -4.08 -3.48
C PRO A 164 1.65 -4.90 -3.33
N GLY A 165 1.65 -5.81 -2.35
CA GLY A 165 0.48 -6.64 -2.05
C GLY A 165 0.32 -7.90 -2.91
N LEU A 166 1.14 -8.10 -3.93
CA LEU A 166 1.23 -9.38 -4.62
C LEU A 166 2.35 -10.24 -4.01
N SER A 167 2.14 -11.55 -4.01
CA SER A 167 3.16 -12.54 -3.60
C SER A 167 4.26 -12.74 -4.63
N GLU A 168 4.00 -12.37 -5.88
CA GLU A 168 4.88 -12.60 -7.02
C GLU A 168 4.90 -11.38 -7.95
N PRO A 169 6.05 -11.09 -8.59
CA PRO A 169 6.14 -10.04 -9.59
C PRO A 169 5.37 -10.40 -10.87
N ILE A 170 5.07 -9.38 -11.64
CA ILE A 170 4.38 -9.48 -12.92
C ILE A 170 5.29 -9.04 -14.06
N ARG A 171 5.10 -9.65 -15.22
CA ARG A 171 5.71 -9.30 -16.50
C ARG A 171 4.63 -8.80 -17.44
N LEU A 172 4.80 -7.58 -17.93
CA LEU A 172 3.97 -6.96 -18.94
C LEU A 172 4.70 -7.08 -20.28
N ASP A 173 4.08 -7.77 -21.23
CA ASP A 173 4.62 -7.92 -22.59
C ASP A 173 3.90 -6.96 -23.52
N PHE A 174 4.66 -6.10 -24.20
CA PHE A 174 4.13 -5.10 -25.12
C PHE A 174 4.45 -5.44 -26.57
N PHE A 175 3.45 -5.26 -27.44
CA PHE A 175 3.63 -5.21 -28.89
C PHE A 175 3.23 -3.81 -29.38
N GLY A 176 4.22 -2.94 -29.61
CA GLY A 176 3.99 -1.52 -29.81
C GLY A 176 3.37 -0.88 -28.57
N ASP A 177 2.20 -0.26 -28.70
CA ASP A 177 1.43 0.37 -27.63
C ASP A 177 0.37 -0.57 -27.00
N THR A 178 0.30 -1.82 -27.46
CA THR A 178 -0.68 -2.81 -27.00
C THR A 178 -0.06 -3.73 -25.96
N LEU A 179 -0.71 -3.91 -24.82
CA LEU A 179 -0.35 -4.87 -23.79
C LEU A 179 -0.79 -6.27 -24.25
N ASP A 180 0.14 -7.05 -24.82
CA ASP A 180 -0.14 -8.37 -25.40
C ASP A 180 -0.34 -9.45 -24.34
N GLY A 181 0.35 -9.35 -23.20
CA GLY A 181 0.23 -10.31 -22.12
C GLY A 181 0.63 -9.77 -20.76
N ILE A 182 0.03 -10.38 -19.72
CA ILE A 182 0.36 -10.16 -18.32
C ILE A 182 0.64 -11.50 -17.67
N ARG A 183 1.81 -11.69 -17.08
CA ARG A 183 2.23 -12.96 -16.47
C ARG A 183 2.84 -12.74 -15.10
N GLN A 184 2.43 -13.53 -14.12
CA GLN A 184 3.18 -13.67 -12.86
C GLN A 184 4.38 -14.57 -13.09
N PHE A 185 5.49 -14.26 -12.40
CA PHE A 185 6.71 -15.07 -12.48
C PHE A 185 7.38 -15.18 -11.11
N ASP A 186 8.09 -16.26 -10.90
CA ASP A 186 8.91 -16.49 -9.71
C ASP A 186 10.16 -15.60 -9.77
N PRO A 187 10.42 -14.75 -8.76
CA PRO A 187 11.53 -13.79 -8.79
C PRO A 187 12.91 -14.46 -8.77
N ALA A 188 13.06 -15.64 -8.16
CA ALA A 188 14.33 -16.34 -8.07
C ALA A 188 14.69 -17.07 -9.38
N THR A 189 13.71 -17.70 -10.02
CA THR A 189 13.93 -18.46 -11.25
C THR A 189 13.61 -17.69 -12.52
N GLN A 190 12.93 -16.55 -12.41
CA GLN A 190 12.44 -15.71 -13.51
C GLN A 190 11.46 -16.44 -14.47
N ARG A 191 10.88 -17.57 -14.02
CA ARG A 191 9.96 -18.39 -14.82
C ARG A 191 8.52 -17.98 -14.57
N THR A 192 7.72 -17.95 -15.64
CA THR A 192 6.28 -17.71 -15.57
C THR A 192 5.58 -18.77 -14.74
N VAL A 193 4.76 -18.33 -13.80
CA VAL A 193 3.92 -19.16 -12.94
C VAL A 193 2.47 -19.18 -13.44
N LYS A 194 1.94 -18.01 -13.81
CA LYS A 194 0.53 -17.84 -14.16
C LYS A 194 0.31 -16.68 -15.12
N SER A 195 -0.68 -16.78 -16.00
CA SER A 195 -1.18 -15.67 -16.81
C SER A 195 -2.32 -14.93 -16.09
N LEU A 196 -2.38 -13.61 -16.27
CA LEU A 196 -3.41 -12.73 -15.74
C LEU A 196 -4.09 -11.98 -16.89
N GLU A 197 -5.38 -11.64 -16.70
CA GLU A 197 -6.16 -10.85 -17.66
C GLU A 197 -6.04 -9.33 -17.40
N LYS A 198 -5.76 -8.96 -16.17
CA LYS A 198 -5.67 -7.56 -15.73
C LYS A 198 -4.65 -7.36 -14.63
N VAL A 199 -4.18 -6.14 -14.50
CA VAL A 199 -3.29 -5.70 -13.42
C VAL A 199 -3.79 -4.41 -12.79
N GLU A 200 -3.58 -4.31 -11.49
CA GLU A 200 -3.72 -3.07 -10.72
C GLU A 200 -2.41 -2.80 -9.98
N LEU A 201 -1.85 -1.62 -10.17
CA LEU A 201 -0.62 -1.18 -9.50
C LEU A 201 -0.97 -0.08 -8.50
N SER A 202 -0.64 -0.31 -7.25
CA SER A 202 -0.73 0.67 -6.16
C SER A 202 0.62 1.36 -5.94
N PRO A 203 0.66 2.57 -5.36
CA PRO A 203 1.91 3.20 -4.96
C PRO A 203 2.70 2.35 -3.96
N VAL A 204 4.02 2.44 -4.02
CA VAL A 204 4.93 1.85 -3.02
C VAL A 204 5.05 2.74 -1.78
N SER A 205 4.79 4.04 -1.93
CA SER A 205 4.96 5.04 -0.87
C SER A 205 3.68 5.79 -0.60
N GLU A 206 3.42 6.08 0.66
CA GLU A 206 2.31 6.94 1.10
C GLU A 206 2.52 8.41 0.71
N VAL A 207 3.76 8.81 0.42
CA VAL A 207 4.10 10.16 -0.02
C VAL A 207 4.20 10.23 -1.54
N ILE A 208 3.26 10.96 -2.14
CA ILE A 208 3.24 11.23 -3.57
C ILE A 208 3.67 12.69 -3.78
N LEU A 209 4.87 12.88 -4.35
CA LEU A 209 5.42 14.20 -4.65
C LEU A 209 4.98 14.64 -6.03
N ASP A 210 3.88 15.39 -6.08
CA ASP A 210 3.45 16.15 -7.24
C ASP A 210 3.58 17.67 -6.97
N GLU A 211 3.36 18.48 -7.98
CA GLU A 211 3.48 19.95 -7.85
C GLU A 211 2.56 20.52 -6.75
N ALA A 212 1.37 19.95 -6.57
CA ALA A 212 0.40 20.42 -5.59
C ALA A 212 0.85 20.06 -4.16
N SER A 213 1.32 18.84 -3.94
CA SER A 213 1.82 18.37 -2.64
C SER A 213 3.10 19.11 -2.24
N ILE A 214 4.03 19.30 -3.18
CA ILE A 214 5.27 20.07 -2.95
C ILE A 214 4.94 21.53 -2.58
N ARG A 215 4.02 22.18 -3.31
CA ARG A 215 3.61 23.55 -3.01
C ARG A 215 2.99 23.65 -1.62
N ARG A 216 2.09 22.74 -1.26
CA ARG A 216 1.45 22.68 0.05
C ARG A 216 2.47 22.45 1.16
N PHE A 217 3.40 21.51 0.98
CA PHE A 217 4.49 21.25 1.91
C PHE A 217 5.33 22.52 2.14
N ARG A 218 5.80 23.19 1.07
CA ARG A 218 6.60 24.42 1.16
C ARG A 218 5.88 25.53 1.91
N GLN A 219 4.59 25.69 1.68
CA GLN A 219 3.78 26.70 2.37
C GLN A 219 3.65 26.39 3.85
N ASN A 220 3.26 25.17 4.20
CA ASN A 220 3.05 24.77 5.60
C ASN A 220 4.38 24.74 6.37
N TYR A 221 5.45 24.29 5.76
CA TYR A 221 6.78 24.26 6.37
C TYR A 221 7.28 25.67 6.74
N ARG A 222 7.06 26.65 5.85
CA ARG A 222 7.40 28.06 6.13
C ARG A 222 6.54 28.69 7.20
N ILE A 223 5.28 28.32 7.28
CA ILE A 223 4.38 28.81 8.33
C ILE A 223 4.86 28.30 9.70
N GLU A 224 5.27 27.02 9.78
CA GLU A 224 5.66 26.37 11.02
C GLU A 224 7.08 26.78 11.48
N PHE A 225 8.05 26.82 10.57
CA PHE A 225 9.48 27.00 10.88
C PHE A 225 10.05 28.37 10.46
N GLY A 226 9.26 29.21 9.80
CA GLY A 226 9.72 30.51 9.30
C GLY A 226 10.77 30.40 8.19
N ALA A 227 11.47 31.52 7.93
CA ALA A 227 12.48 31.59 6.86
C ALA A 227 13.73 30.71 7.16
N ALA A 228 14.11 30.55 8.43
CA ALA A 228 15.25 29.72 8.82
C ALA A 228 15.06 28.22 8.52
N GLY A 229 13.83 27.75 8.38
CA GLY A 229 13.54 26.38 8.03
C GLY A 229 13.87 26.01 6.58
N THR A 230 14.18 27.00 5.71
CA THR A 230 14.47 26.72 4.30
C THR A 230 15.85 26.10 4.06
N ASP A 231 16.74 26.14 5.06
CA ASP A 231 18.08 25.52 5.00
C ASP A 231 18.05 24.06 5.49
N ASP A 232 16.87 23.52 5.82
CA ASP A 232 16.71 22.12 6.20
C ASP A 232 16.83 21.22 4.98
N PRO A 233 17.69 20.17 4.99
CA PRO A 233 17.85 19.22 3.89
C PRO A 233 16.52 18.56 3.46
N LEU A 234 15.58 18.34 4.39
CA LEU A 234 14.25 17.86 4.08
C LEU A 234 13.49 18.87 3.21
N TYR A 235 13.50 20.17 3.59
CA TYR A 235 12.82 21.20 2.83
C TYR A 235 13.40 21.33 1.41
N GLU A 236 14.73 21.33 1.29
CA GLU A 236 15.40 21.40 -0.02
C GLU A 236 15.05 20.19 -0.91
N ALA A 237 15.15 18.97 -0.35
CA ALA A 237 14.87 17.75 -1.09
C ALA A 237 13.42 17.71 -1.62
N ILE A 238 12.43 17.95 -0.75
CA ILE A 238 11.03 17.95 -1.14
C ILE A 238 10.71 19.09 -2.10
N SER A 239 11.30 20.27 -1.90
CA SER A 239 11.12 21.42 -2.82
C SER A 239 11.66 21.15 -4.21
N ALA A 240 12.66 20.28 -4.33
CA ALA A 240 13.22 19.80 -5.60
C ALA A 240 12.52 18.55 -6.16
N GLY A 241 11.42 18.09 -5.53
CA GLY A 241 10.69 16.88 -5.94
C GLY A 241 11.40 15.58 -5.61
N ARG A 242 12.38 15.61 -4.72
CA ARG A 242 13.12 14.43 -4.27
C ARG A 242 12.60 13.96 -2.91
N LYS A 243 12.41 12.64 -2.74
CA LYS A 243 12.08 12.08 -1.43
C LYS A 243 13.25 12.24 -0.45
N HIS A 244 12.91 12.41 0.80
CA HIS A 244 13.86 12.51 1.91
C HIS A 244 13.39 11.58 3.04
N GLN A 245 14.32 11.05 3.81
CA GLN A 245 14.05 10.22 4.97
C GLN A 245 13.12 10.94 5.97
N GLY A 246 12.08 10.25 6.43
CA GLY A 246 11.12 10.79 7.38
C GLY A 246 10.08 11.74 6.80
N VAL A 247 9.97 11.87 5.46
CA VAL A 247 8.97 12.73 4.82
C VAL A 247 7.54 12.29 5.12
N GLU A 248 7.31 11.02 5.41
CA GLU A 248 6.01 10.43 5.74
C GLU A 248 5.38 11.07 6.97
N HIS A 249 6.17 11.59 7.89
CA HIS A 249 5.68 12.27 9.10
C HIS A 249 5.04 13.63 8.82
N TRP A 250 5.15 14.14 7.58
CA TRP A 250 4.62 15.43 7.12
C TRP A 250 3.37 15.30 6.25
N LEU A 251 2.74 14.13 6.21
CA LEU A 251 1.49 13.84 5.51
C LEU A 251 0.29 14.62 6.07
#